data_fc70c9ac3e7882dbc42df658cc5a1940
#
_entry.id   fc70c9ac3e7882dbc42df658cc5a1940
#
_cell.length_a   1.000
_cell.length_b   1.000
_cell.length_c   1.000
_cell.angle_alpha   90.00
_cell.angle_beta   90.00
_cell.angle_gamma   90.00
#
_symmetry.space_group_name_H-M   'P 1'
#
loop_
_entity.id
_entity.type
_entity.pdbx_description
1 polymer ?
#
loop_
_entity_poly.entity_id
_entity_poly.type
_entity_poly.pdbx_seq_one_letter_code
_entity_poly.pdbx_strand_id
1 'polypeptide(L)'
;MTPTGLGDRRTLTRREALLAGAVPLLAAVAGCDGPEGGPAGPPGSATTAEVARGRVRSGLVALGDFGGGAAQPAVARAMERWAAAHRVDALVTTGDNVYERGEPELFAAQLDQPYAALRRTRPLWATLGNHDVSGGHGAEQLRHLGLPDLPYARSLPGLQLLFLDANRVDEAQAGWLDARLSEPGPDLRAVVFHHPAWSCSLHDTSEQVGRLWVPVIEDHRVALVLNGHDHNYQRFVSPGGVTYVVTGGGGRRLYPLDGCAGGAPERVAGLVRHHFTAVEVRDGSLAVTVVADDDTVLDRTVIRR
;
A
#
# COMPACT_ATOMS: atom_id res chain seq x y z
N MET A 1 -43.07 37.18 -28.72
CA MET A 1 -42.38 38.49 -28.70
C MET A 1 -40.95 38.28 -28.31
N THR A 2 -40.07 38.18 -29.27
CA THR A 2 -38.63 38.46 -29.21
C THR A 2 -38.41 39.96 -29.14
N PRO A 3 -37.22 40.53 -28.84
CA PRO A 3 -35.92 40.14 -29.38
C PRO A 3 -34.69 40.32 -28.44
N THR A 4 -33.61 39.55 -28.73
CA THR A 4 -32.27 39.98 -29.26
C THR A 4 -31.34 40.80 -28.33
N GLY A 5 -30.07 40.30 -28.23
CA GLY A 5 -28.90 41.06 -27.82
C GLY A 5 -27.63 40.22 -27.95
N LEU A 6 -26.99 40.32 -29.13
CA LEU A 6 -25.65 39.84 -29.47
C LEU A 6 -24.58 40.84 -28.92
N GLY A 7 -23.34 40.28 -28.83
CA GLY A 7 -22.10 41.05 -28.77
C GLY A 7 -21.20 40.61 -27.62
N ASP A 8 -19.94 40.31 -27.70
CA ASP A 8 -18.96 40.54 -28.74
C ASP A 8 -17.72 39.66 -28.45
N ARG A 9 -17.15 39.13 -29.49
CA ARG A 9 -15.85 38.43 -29.53
C ARG A 9 -14.73 39.46 -29.58
N ARG A 10 -13.72 39.33 -28.77
CA ARG A 10 -12.42 39.94 -29.10
C ARG A 10 -11.29 38.90 -28.97
N THR A 11 -10.87 38.46 -30.11
CA THR A 11 -9.53 37.89 -30.44
C THR A 11 -8.48 39.00 -30.35
N LEU A 12 -7.34 38.73 -29.73
CA LEU A 12 -6.12 39.50 -29.99
C LEU A 12 -4.96 38.58 -30.30
N THR A 13 -4.36 38.90 -31.40
CA THR A 13 -3.34 38.26 -32.20
C THR A 13 -1.91 38.54 -31.70
N ARG A 14 -1.01 37.63 -32.08
CA ARG A 14 0.48 37.71 -32.07
C ARG A 14 1.05 38.99 -32.65
N ARG A 15 2.23 39.41 -32.14
CA ARG A 15 3.45 39.91 -32.84
C ARG A 15 4.55 40.18 -31.83
N GLU A 16 5.69 39.46 -31.84
CA GLU A 16 6.95 39.67 -32.64
C GLU A 16 7.70 40.98 -32.30
N ALA A 17 8.93 40.83 -31.84
CA ALA A 17 10.19 41.49 -32.26
C ALA A 17 11.30 41.15 -31.25
N LEU A 18 12.31 40.45 -31.55
CA LEU A 18 13.53 40.64 -32.40
C LEU A 18 14.58 41.57 -31.79
N LEU A 19 15.76 40.93 -31.53
CA LEU A 19 17.16 41.32 -31.80
C LEU A 19 17.91 42.32 -30.89
N ALA A 20 19.02 41.90 -30.46
CA ALA A 20 20.45 42.24 -30.67
C ALA A 20 21.15 42.44 -29.31
N GLY A 21 22.32 42.03 -29.08
CA GLY A 21 23.59 41.83 -29.76
C GLY A 21 24.68 41.59 -28.73
N ALA A 22 25.49 40.90 -29.10
CA ALA A 22 26.86 40.42 -29.06
C ALA A 22 27.91 41.15 -28.19
N VAL A 23 28.82 40.32 -27.67
CA VAL A 23 30.28 40.20 -27.77
C VAL A 23 31.09 40.60 -26.50
N PRO A 24 32.23 39.98 -26.27
CA PRO A 24 32.68 39.40 -24.99
C PRO A 24 33.83 40.22 -24.34
N LEU A 25 34.10 39.92 -23.10
CA LEU A 25 35.40 40.31 -22.51
C LEU A 25 36.02 39.11 -21.80
N LEU A 26 37.14 38.65 -22.35
CA LEU A 26 38.09 37.77 -21.65
C LEU A 26 38.72 38.51 -20.49
N ALA A 27 38.77 37.90 -19.35
CA ALA A 27 39.79 38.15 -18.35
C ALA A 27 40.21 36.81 -17.70
N ALA A 28 41.42 36.43 -18.00
CA ALA A 28 42.10 35.31 -17.37
C ALA A 28 42.58 35.75 -15.95
N VAL A 29 42.31 34.97 -14.94
CA VAL A 29 43.07 34.97 -13.69
C VAL A 29 43.25 33.53 -13.21
N ALA A 30 44.45 33.30 -12.78
CA ALA A 30 45.11 32.05 -12.43
C ALA A 30 44.49 31.22 -11.30
N GLY A 31 44.81 29.93 -11.36
CA GLY A 31 44.30 28.84 -10.58
C GLY A 31 44.55 28.90 -9.06
N CYS A 32 43.71 28.16 -8.38
CA CYS A 32 44.02 27.44 -7.15
C CYS A 32 43.28 26.10 -7.21
N ASP A 33 44.06 25.03 -7.25
CA ASP A 33 43.59 23.66 -7.18
C ASP A 33 42.96 23.38 -5.81
N GLY A 34 41.63 23.14 -5.79
CA GLY A 34 40.93 22.52 -4.69
C GLY A 34 40.31 21.19 -5.18
N PRO A 35 40.23 20.16 -4.37
CA PRO A 35 39.78 18.84 -4.84
C PRO A 35 38.33 18.87 -5.31
N GLU A 36 38.13 18.37 -6.55
CA GLU A 36 36.85 18.23 -7.18
C GLU A 36 35.94 17.30 -6.36
N GLY A 37 34.88 17.84 -5.78
CA GLY A 37 33.74 17.07 -5.31
C GLY A 37 32.97 16.50 -6.51
N GLY A 38 33.12 15.21 -6.74
CA GLY A 38 32.29 14.47 -7.71
C GLY A 38 30.80 14.56 -7.38
N PRO A 39 29.88 14.36 -8.34
CA PRO A 39 28.45 14.43 -8.11
C PRO A 39 28.04 13.39 -7.06
N ALA A 40 27.27 13.84 -6.08
CA ALA A 40 26.68 12.96 -5.07
C ALA A 40 25.85 11.86 -5.81
N GLY A 41 26.29 10.62 -5.65
CA GLY A 41 25.55 9.45 -6.11
C GLY A 41 24.19 9.37 -5.43
N PRO A 42 23.23 8.64 -6.01
CA PRO A 42 21.92 8.47 -5.41
C PRO A 42 22.05 7.90 -3.99
N PRO A 43 21.11 8.24 -3.06
CA PRO A 43 21.19 7.80 -1.66
C PRO A 43 21.28 6.28 -1.62
N GLY A 44 22.32 5.79 -0.97
CA GLY A 44 22.73 4.41 -0.98
C GLY A 44 21.60 3.45 -0.58
N SER A 45 21.37 2.47 -1.43
CA SER A 45 20.66 1.25 -1.08
C SER A 45 21.27 0.69 0.21
N ALA A 46 20.47 0.61 1.27
CA ALA A 46 20.87 -0.06 2.50
C ALA A 46 21.32 -1.49 2.15
N THR A 47 22.54 -1.81 2.49
CA THR A 47 23.23 -3.04 2.14
C THR A 47 22.43 -4.26 2.62
N THR A 48 22.11 -5.15 1.70
CA THR A 48 21.40 -6.43 1.84
C THR A 48 21.95 -7.37 2.94
N ALA A 49 23.09 -7.09 3.54
CA ALA A 49 23.72 -7.94 4.56
C ALA A 49 23.09 -7.79 5.97
N GLU A 50 22.39 -6.70 6.27
CA GLU A 50 21.82 -6.49 7.61
C GLU A 50 20.43 -7.10 7.78
N VAL A 51 19.71 -7.36 6.69
CA VAL A 51 18.36 -7.96 6.68
C VAL A 51 18.37 -9.43 7.15
N ALA A 52 19.49 -10.10 7.10
CA ALA A 52 19.63 -11.56 7.30
C ALA A 52 19.81 -12.01 8.77
N ARG A 53 19.80 -11.11 9.74
CA ARG A 53 20.03 -11.46 11.15
C ARG A 53 18.72 -11.72 11.88
N GLY A 54 18.49 -12.99 12.29
CA GLY A 54 17.35 -13.43 13.08
C GLY A 54 16.61 -14.60 12.43
N ARG A 55 16.15 -15.55 13.25
CA ARG A 55 15.35 -16.68 12.80
C ARG A 55 14.00 -16.20 12.30
N VAL A 56 13.54 -16.65 11.14
CA VAL A 56 12.17 -16.45 10.67
C VAL A 56 11.23 -17.27 11.55
N ARG A 57 10.34 -16.62 12.27
CA ARG A 57 9.34 -17.22 13.16
C ARG A 57 8.08 -17.60 12.41
N SER A 58 7.64 -16.71 11.52
CA SER A 58 6.48 -16.89 10.65
C SER A 58 6.58 -15.95 9.43
N GLY A 59 5.70 -16.13 8.46
CA GLY A 59 5.62 -15.28 7.29
C GLY A 59 4.20 -15.18 6.76
N LEU A 60 3.92 -14.11 6.05
CA LEU A 60 2.67 -13.93 5.31
C LEU A 60 2.93 -13.26 3.96
N VAL A 61 1.97 -13.37 3.07
CA VAL A 61 1.89 -12.58 1.84
C VAL A 61 0.59 -11.79 1.84
N ALA A 62 0.65 -10.51 1.46
CA ALA A 62 -0.48 -9.59 1.45
C ALA A 62 -0.69 -8.98 0.07
N LEU A 63 -1.95 -8.79 -0.33
CA LEU A 63 -2.32 -8.10 -1.56
C LEU A 63 -3.74 -7.53 -1.42
N GLY A 64 -4.08 -6.54 -2.23
CA GLY A 64 -5.42 -5.99 -2.38
C GLY A 64 -5.78 -5.74 -3.84
N ASP A 65 -7.05 -5.42 -4.07
CA ASP A 65 -7.51 -4.87 -5.35
C ASP A 65 -7.25 -5.82 -6.53
N PHE A 66 -7.61 -7.08 -6.36
CA PHE A 66 -7.27 -8.14 -7.31
C PHE A 66 -8.46 -8.74 -8.06
N GLY A 67 -9.65 -8.76 -7.46
CA GLY A 67 -10.78 -9.56 -7.92
C GLY A 67 -11.08 -9.41 -9.40
N GLY A 68 -10.93 -10.49 -10.19
CA GLY A 68 -11.15 -10.49 -11.64
C GLY A 68 -10.21 -9.62 -12.46
N GLY A 69 -9.15 -9.10 -11.88
CA GLY A 69 -8.15 -8.29 -12.58
C GLY A 69 -7.33 -9.12 -13.57
N ALA A 70 -6.99 -8.52 -14.72
CA ALA A 70 -6.26 -9.22 -15.77
C ALA A 70 -4.88 -9.73 -15.32
N ALA A 71 -4.23 -9.06 -14.37
CA ALA A 71 -2.94 -9.46 -13.84
C ALA A 71 -3.05 -10.38 -12.61
N GLN A 72 -4.22 -10.58 -12.03
CA GLN A 72 -4.43 -11.45 -10.86
C GLN A 72 -3.78 -12.84 -11.01
N PRO A 73 -3.93 -13.56 -12.14
CA PRO A 73 -3.30 -14.87 -12.28
C PRO A 73 -1.76 -14.83 -12.27
N ALA A 74 -1.16 -13.73 -12.75
CA ALA A 74 0.29 -13.57 -12.75
C ALA A 74 0.81 -13.31 -11.34
N VAL A 75 0.14 -12.43 -10.59
CA VAL A 75 0.45 -12.15 -9.17
C VAL A 75 0.29 -13.42 -8.33
N ALA A 76 -0.81 -14.17 -8.50
CA ALA A 76 -1.03 -15.43 -7.77
C ALA A 76 0.09 -16.44 -8.02
N ARG A 77 0.55 -16.63 -9.27
CA ARG A 77 1.69 -17.50 -9.60
C ARG A 77 3.01 -17.02 -8.98
N ALA A 78 3.25 -15.69 -8.94
CA ALA A 78 4.43 -15.15 -8.27
C ALA A 78 4.38 -15.42 -6.75
N MET A 79 3.20 -15.28 -6.11
CA MET A 79 3.00 -15.67 -4.71
C MET A 79 3.27 -17.17 -4.47
N GLU A 80 2.86 -18.06 -5.40
CA GLU A 80 3.15 -19.49 -5.30
C GLU A 80 4.66 -19.78 -5.37
N ARG A 81 5.37 -19.15 -6.32
CA ARG A 81 6.84 -19.27 -6.42
C ARG A 81 7.54 -18.74 -5.16
N TRP A 82 7.09 -17.59 -4.66
CA TRP A 82 7.60 -17.05 -3.39
C TRP A 82 7.39 -18.02 -2.23
N ALA A 83 6.19 -18.57 -2.09
CA ALA A 83 5.84 -19.50 -1.01
C ALA A 83 6.56 -20.86 -1.11
N ALA A 84 7.07 -21.22 -2.30
CA ALA A 84 7.91 -22.40 -2.47
C ALA A 84 9.35 -22.18 -1.96
N ALA A 85 9.84 -20.93 -1.96
CA ALA A 85 11.20 -20.57 -1.56
C ALA A 85 11.29 -19.93 -0.15
N HIS A 86 10.17 -19.44 0.37
CA HIS A 86 10.12 -18.70 1.64
C HIS A 86 9.02 -19.24 2.55
N ARG A 87 9.16 -18.98 3.84
CA ARG A 87 8.11 -19.31 4.81
C ARG A 87 6.91 -18.40 4.61
N VAL A 88 5.76 -18.99 4.33
CA VAL A 88 4.45 -18.31 4.27
C VAL A 88 3.46 -19.16 5.07
N ASP A 89 2.92 -18.63 6.14
CA ASP A 89 1.98 -19.31 7.04
C ASP A 89 0.53 -18.83 6.82
N ALA A 90 0.33 -17.66 6.20
CA ALA A 90 -0.99 -17.10 5.88
C ALA A 90 -0.97 -16.22 4.63
N LEU A 91 -2.14 -16.12 3.98
CA LEU A 91 -2.47 -15.10 2.99
C LEU A 91 -3.30 -14.02 3.68
N VAL A 92 -3.04 -12.76 3.36
CA VAL A 92 -3.77 -11.59 3.88
C VAL A 92 -4.29 -10.78 2.72
N THR A 93 -5.55 -10.35 2.76
CA THR A 93 -6.06 -9.42 1.76
C THR A 93 -6.42 -8.09 2.39
N THR A 94 -6.18 -7.01 1.66
CA THR A 94 -6.48 -5.64 2.08
C THR A 94 -7.79 -5.11 1.50
N GLY A 95 -8.67 -6.01 1.03
CA GLY A 95 -9.98 -5.68 0.48
C GLY A 95 -10.01 -5.60 -1.04
N ASP A 96 -11.19 -5.33 -1.58
CA ASP A 96 -11.52 -5.41 -2.99
C ASP A 96 -11.13 -6.78 -3.57
N ASN A 97 -11.65 -7.79 -2.89
CA ASN A 97 -11.42 -9.19 -3.17
C ASN A 97 -12.24 -9.67 -4.36
N VAL A 98 -13.45 -9.10 -4.53
CA VAL A 98 -14.41 -9.47 -5.59
C VAL A 98 -15.03 -8.21 -6.22
N TYR A 99 -14.84 -8.06 -7.50
CA TYR A 99 -15.38 -6.96 -8.32
C TYR A 99 -16.55 -7.48 -9.19
N GLU A 100 -17.53 -6.63 -9.63
CA GLU A 100 -17.54 -5.17 -9.37
C GLU A 100 -18.27 -4.81 -8.07
N ARG A 101 -19.12 -5.70 -7.54
CA ARG A 101 -20.01 -5.41 -6.41
C ARG A 101 -20.01 -6.52 -5.35
N GLY A 102 -18.96 -7.35 -5.31
CA GLY A 102 -18.84 -8.43 -4.34
C GLY A 102 -19.79 -9.59 -4.57
N GLU A 103 -20.23 -9.82 -5.81
CA GLU A 103 -21.24 -10.81 -6.17
C GLU A 103 -20.81 -12.23 -5.79
N PRO A 104 -21.64 -13.01 -5.05
CA PRO A 104 -21.30 -14.36 -4.59
C PRO A 104 -20.98 -15.35 -5.71
N GLU A 105 -21.59 -15.18 -6.87
CA GLU A 105 -21.37 -16.01 -8.06
C GLU A 105 -19.92 -15.92 -8.55
N LEU A 106 -19.21 -14.86 -8.19
CA LEU A 106 -17.84 -14.60 -8.59
C LEU A 106 -16.80 -15.08 -7.57
N PHE A 107 -17.20 -15.49 -6.34
CA PHE A 107 -16.27 -15.93 -5.30
C PHE A 107 -15.37 -17.06 -5.78
N ALA A 108 -15.92 -18.05 -6.46
CA ALA A 108 -15.13 -19.15 -6.98
C ALA A 108 -14.05 -18.68 -7.97
N ALA A 109 -14.41 -17.81 -8.92
CA ALA A 109 -13.54 -17.38 -9.98
C ALA A 109 -12.52 -16.32 -9.55
N GLN A 110 -12.92 -15.39 -8.67
CA GLN A 110 -12.09 -14.24 -8.30
C GLN A 110 -11.35 -14.43 -6.98
N LEU A 111 -11.88 -15.26 -6.06
CA LEU A 111 -11.34 -15.40 -4.70
C LEU A 111 -10.77 -16.80 -4.44
N ASP A 112 -11.43 -17.88 -4.89
CA ASP A 112 -11.00 -19.23 -4.55
C ASP A 112 -9.96 -19.80 -5.51
N GLN A 113 -10.30 -19.86 -6.80
CA GLN A 113 -9.51 -20.52 -7.83
C GLN A 113 -8.10 -19.92 -8.00
N PRO A 114 -7.91 -18.58 -8.04
CA PRO A 114 -6.58 -18.01 -8.23
C PRO A 114 -5.60 -18.38 -7.12
N TYR A 115 -6.09 -18.60 -5.90
CA TYR A 115 -5.25 -18.89 -4.72
C TYR A 115 -5.41 -20.32 -4.20
N ALA A 116 -6.07 -21.21 -4.96
CA ALA A 116 -6.40 -22.56 -4.51
C ALA A 116 -5.16 -23.38 -4.08
N ALA A 117 -4.05 -23.24 -4.79
CA ALA A 117 -2.80 -23.94 -4.44
C ALA A 117 -2.24 -23.48 -3.09
N LEU A 118 -2.23 -22.21 -2.83
CA LEU A 118 -1.77 -21.62 -1.57
C LEU A 118 -2.71 -21.94 -0.41
N ARG A 119 -4.03 -21.86 -0.62
CA ARG A 119 -5.05 -22.07 0.39
C ARG A 119 -5.21 -23.53 0.84
N ARG A 120 -4.66 -24.50 0.10
CA ARG A 120 -4.68 -25.89 0.56
C ARG A 120 -4.01 -26.11 1.92
N THR A 121 -3.03 -25.30 2.25
CA THR A 121 -2.22 -25.45 3.49
C THR A 121 -2.12 -24.16 4.31
N ARG A 122 -2.71 -23.07 3.85
CA ARG A 122 -2.60 -21.76 4.48
C ARG A 122 -3.97 -21.11 4.57
N PRO A 123 -4.33 -20.52 5.73
CA PRO A 123 -5.54 -19.72 5.83
C PRO A 123 -5.41 -18.46 4.97
N LEU A 124 -6.55 -17.97 4.49
CA LEU A 124 -6.69 -16.63 3.93
C LEU A 124 -7.48 -15.80 4.93
N TRP A 125 -6.92 -14.66 5.33
CA TRP A 125 -7.55 -13.67 6.20
C TRP A 125 -7.78 -12.40 5.41
N ALA A 126 -8.99 -11.84 5.49
CA ALA A 126 -9.41 -10.75 4.62
C ALA A 126 -10.03 -9.61 5.42
N THR A 127 -9.76 -8.37 4.99
CA THR A 127 -10.71 -7.27 5.19
C THR A 127 -11.55 -7.07 3.94
N LEU A 128 -12.54 -6.19 4.02
CA LEU A 128 -13.43 -5.87 2.91
C LEU A 128 -13.10 -4.48 2.36
N GLY A 129 -13.08 -4.40 1.02
CA GLY A 129 -13.02 -3.12 0.32
C GLY A 129 -14.42 -2.62 -0.09
N ASN A 130 -14.48 -1.45 -0.71
CA ASN A 130 -15.74 -0.83 -1.11
C ASN A 130 -16.46 -1.63 -2.21
N HIS A 131 -15.75 -2.32 -3.10
CA HIS A 131 -16.36 -3.21 -4.08
C HIS A 131 -16.98 -4.44 -3.43
N ASP A 132 -16.37 -4.99 -2.40
CA ASP A 132 -16.89 -6.16 -1.68
C ASP A 132 -18.24 -5.90 -1.00
N VAL A 133 -18.49 -4.66 -0.56
CA VAL A 133 -19.70 -4.30 0.18
C VAL A 133 -20.76 -3.58 -0.66
N SER A 134 -20.41 -3.06 -1.84
CA SER A 134 -21.31 -2.23 -2.65
C SER A 134 -22.57 -2.95 -3.12
N GLY A 135 -22.53 -4.28 -3.26
CA GLY A 135 -23.68 -5.13 -3.54
C GLY A 135 -24.41 -5.65 -2.29
N GLY A 136 -23.91 -5.34 -1.09
CA GLY A 136 -24.45 -5.86 0.17
C GLY A 136 -23.95 -7.25 0.56
N HIS A 137 -22.95 -7.80 -0.15
CA HIS A 137 -22.46 -9.18 0.01
C HIS A 137 -21.26 -9.34 0.94
N GLY A 138 -20.76 -8.26 1.57
CA GLY A 138 -19.54 -8.33 2.40
C GLY A 138 -19.61 -9.37 3.52
N ALA A 139 -20.71 -9.44 4.28
CA ALA A 139 -20.89 -10.45 5.32
C ALA A 139 -20.95 -11.89 4.76
N GLU A 140 -21.53 -12.06 3.56
CA GLU A 140 -21.55 -13.35 2.87
C GLU A 140 -20.14 -13.78 2.44
N GLN A 141 -19.34 -12.85 1.95
CA GLN A 141 -17.95 -13.11 1.59
C GLN A 141 -17.11 -13.54 2.80
N LEU A 142 -17.26 -12.87 3.96
CA LEU A 142 -16.58 -13.28 5.19
C LEU A 142 -16.99 -14.69 5.63
N ARG A 143 -18.29 -15.01 5.59
CA ARG A 143 -18.80 -16.37 5.87
C ARG A 143 -18.25 -17.41 4.91
N HIS A 144 -18.19 -17.10 3.61
CA HIS A 144 -17.59 -17.96 2.59
C HIS A 144 -16.12 -18.30 2.89
N LEU A 145 -15.38 -17.32 3.40
CA LEU A 145 -13.98 -17.49 3.82
C LEU A 145 -13.81 -18.15 5.21
N GLY A 146 -14.91 -18.39 5.94
CA GLY A 146 -14.87 -18.90 7.33
C GLY A 146 -14.31 -17.89 8.32
N LEU A 147 -14.48 -16.59 8.03
CA LEU A 147 -14.02 -15.50 8.88
C LEU A 147 -15.17 -14.93 9.73
N PRO A 148 -14.86 -14.36 10.91
CA PRO A 148 -15.84 -13.64 11.70
C PRO A 148 -16.14 -12.27 11.04
N ASP A 149 -17.18 -11.60 11.55
CA ASP A 149 -17.43 -10.21 11.19
C ASP A 149 -16.27 -9.30 11.62
N LEU A 150 -16.06 -8.19 10.88
CA LEU A 150 -15.09 -7.16 11.20
C LEU A 150 -15.61 -6.28 12.37
N PRO A 151 -14.76 -5.84 13.30
CA PRO A 151 -13.32 -6.09 13.35
C PRO A 151 -12.96 -7.44 14.03
N TYR A 152 -11.83 -8.01 13.63
CA TYR A 152 -11.32 -9.22 14.26
C TYR A 152 -9.79 -9.27 14.33
N ALA A 153 -9.23 -10.21 15.10
CA ALA A 153 -7.79 -10.41 15.23
C ALA A 153 -7.37 -11.83 14.82
N ARG A 154 -6.15 -11.95 14.33
CA ARG A 154 -5.44 -13.22 14.06
C ARG A 154 -4.00 -13.09 14.54
N SER A 155 -3.37 -14.25 14.79
CA SER A 155 -1.98 -14.27 15.26
C SER A 155 -1.16 -15.28 14.48
N LEU A 156 0.07 -14.90 14.18
CA LEU A 156 1.17 -15.77 13.78
C LEU A 156 2.25 -15.75 14.87
N PRO A 157 3.15 -16.73 14.92
CA PRO A 157 4.27 -16.69 15.85
C PRO A 157 5.05 -15.37 15.76
N GLY A 158 4.93 -14.52 16.77
CA GLY A 158 5.60 -13.22 16.88
C GLY A 158 4.87 -12.02 16.25
N LEU A 159 3.68 -12.19 15.69
CA LEU A 159 2.91 -11.11 15.06
C LEU A 159 1.42 -11.27 15.38
N GLN A 160 0.77 -10.18 15.79
CA GLN A 160 -0.68 -10.05 15.85
C GLN A 160 -1.17 -9.16 14.70
N LEU A 161 -2.21 -9.59 13.98
CA LEU A 161 -2.88 -8.82 12.93
C LEU A 161 -4.29 -8.46 13.40
N LEU A 162 -4.66 -7.19 13.20
CA LEU A 162 -5.97 -6.62 13.55
C LEU A 162 -6.64 -6.13 12.28
N PHE A 163 -7.80 -6.69 11.96
CA PHE A 163 -8.54 -6.40 10.72
C PHE A 163 -9.71 -5.48 11.05
N LEU A 164 -9.81 -4.35 10.33
CA LEU A 164 -10.86 -3.35 10.49
C LEU A 164 -11.68 -3.21 9.20
N ASP A 165 -12.92 -2.75 9.36
CA ASP A 165 -13.82 -2.41 8.24
C ASP A 165 -13.73 -0.91 7.91
N ALA A 166 -12.94 -0.55 6.91
CA ALA A 166 -12.79 0.84 6.47
C ALA A 166 -13.99 1.37 5.64
N ASN A 167 -14.99 0.51 5.36
CA ASN A 167 -16.26 0.98 4.80
C ASN A 167 -17.16 1.60 5.86
N ARG A 168 -16.82 1.40 7.15
CA ARG A 168 -17.51 1.97 8.30
C ARG A 168 -16.49 2.42 9.34
N VAL A 169 -15.87 3.56 9.15
CA VAL A 169 -14.92 4.13 10.11
C VAL A 169 -15.69 4.82 11.21
N ASP A 170 -15.68 4.25 12.42
CA ASP A 170 -16.41 4.75 13.58
C ASP A 170 -15.60 4.62 14.88
N GLU A 171 -16.09 5.27 15.95
CA GLU A 171 -15.45 5.22 17.27
C GLU A 171 -15.53 3.85 17.94
N ALA A 172 -16.52 3.03 17.57
CA ALA A 172 -16.63 1.68 18.12
C ALA A 172 -15.44 0.81 17.66
N GLN A 173 -15.05 0.89 16.39
CA GLN A 173 -13.86 0.22 15.89
C GLN A 173 -12.57 0.84 16.44
N ALA A 174 -12.51 2.17 16.61
CA ALA A 174 -11.37 2.84 17.27
C ALA A 174 -11.18 2.33 18.71
N GLY A 175 -12.25 2.26 19.50
CA GLY A 175 -12.23 1.72 20.85
C GLY A 175 -11.89 0.22 20.90
N TRP A 176 -12.39 -0.56 19.94
CA TRP A 176 -12.01 -1.97 19.82
C TRP A 176 -10.52 -2.12 19.50
N LEU A 177 -9.98 -1.31 18.59
CA LEU A 177 -8.56 -1.31 18.23
C LEU A 177 -7.69 -0.96 19.44
N ASP A 178 -8.02 0.12 20.15
CA ASP A 178 -7.33 0.56 21.37
C ASP A 178 -7.32 -0.52 22.44
N ALA A 179 -8.49 -1.12 22.73
CA ALA A 179 -8.61 -2.22 23.69
C ALA A 179 -7.73 -3.41 23.30
N ARG A 180 -7.74 -3.82 22.02
CA ARG A 180 -6.92 -4.94 21.53
C ARG A 180 -5.43 -4.66 21.57
N LEU A 181 -5.03 -3.45 21.26
CA LEU A 181 -3.63 -3.03 21.32
C LEU A 181 -3.12 -2.86 22.77
N SER A 182 -4.01 -2.62 23.72
CA SER A 182 -3.71 -2.54 25.15
C SER A 182 -3.55 -3.92 25.81
N GLU A 183 -4.10 -4.99 25.20
CA GLU A 183 -3.96 -6.34 25.74
C GLU A 183 -2.51 -6.85 25.65
N PRO A 184 -2.05 -7.68 26.61
CA PRO A 184 -0.78 -8.37 26.48
C PRO A 184 -0.70 -9.19 25.19
N GLY A 185 0.40 -9.07 24.46
CA GLY A 185 0.58 -9.74 23.17
C GLY A 185 2.01 -9.63 22.65
N PRO A 186 2.27 -10.03 21.40
CA PRO A 186 3.58 -9.87 20.80
C PRO A 186 3.91 -8.37 20.58
N ASP A 187 5.19 -8.04 20.63
CA ASP A 187 5.67 -6.67 20.38
C ASP A 187 5.39 -6.18 18.96
N LEU A 188 5.32 -7.12 18.00
CA LEU A 188 5.02 -6.79 16.61
C LEU A 188 3.53 -6.95 16.35
N ARG A 189 2.90 -5.85 15.95
CA ARG A 189 1.48 -5.79 15.61
C ARG A 189 1.31 -5.14 14.25
N ALA A 190 0.33 -5.63 13.48
CA ALA A 190 -0.06 -5.04 12.21
C ALA A 190 -1.55 -4.78 12.19
N VAL A 191 -1.96 -3.69 11.54
CA VAL A 191 -3.37 -3.35 11.31
C VAL A 191 -3.64 -3.43 9.81
N VAL A 192 -4.76 -4.05 9.44
CA VAL A 192 -5.15 -4.31 8.05
C VAL A 192 -6.52 -3.73 7.80
N PHE A 193 -6.64 -2.82 6.84
CA PHE A 193 -7.90 -2.23 6.40
C PHE A 193 -7.77 -1.66 4.98
N HIS A 194 -8.88 -1.41 4.31
CA HIS A 194 -8.87 -1.12 2.88
C HIS A 194 -8.47 0.33 2.56
N HIS A 195 -9.29 1.32 2.92
CA HIS A 195 -9.05 2.73 2.57
C HIS A 195 -7.84 3.29 3.32
N PRO A 196 -6.78 3.73 2.63
CA PRO A 196 -5.51 4.08 3.28
C PRO A 196 -5.61 5.33 4.16
N ALA A 197 -4.81 5.33 5.23
CA ALA A 197 -4.60 6.51 6.07
C ALA A 197 -3.94 7.65 5.29
N TRP A 198 -3.04 7.30 4.39
CA TRP A 198 -2.38 8.22 3.44
C TRP A 198 -2.25 7.57 2.08
N SER A 199 -2.60 8.33 1.05
CA SER A 199 -2.36 7.98 -0.35
C SER A 199 -1.96 9.21 -1.15
N CYS A 200 -1.11 8.99 -2.14
CA CYS A 200 -0.67 9.98 -3.11
C CYS A 200 -0.92 9.41 -4.51
N SER A 201 -2.19 9.21 -4.86
CA SER A 201 -2.64 8.54 -6.08
C SER A 201 -4.05 9.03 -6.47
N LEU A 202 -4.81 8.21 -7.20
CA LEU A 202 -6.15 8.55 -7.72
C LEU A 202 -7.17 8.79 -6.61
N HIS A 203 -7.11 8.00 -5.55
CA HIS A 203 -7.99 8.15 -4.39
C HIS A 203 -7.27 8.94 -3.29
N ASP A 204 -8.04 9.79 -2.62
CA ASP A 204 -7.51 10.61 -1.55
C ASP A 204 -7.30 9.82 -0.23
N THR A 205 -6.50 10.40 0.63
CA THR A 205 -6.36 9.97 2.02
C THR A 205 -7.72 9.94 2.73
N SER A 206 -8.01 8.89 3.47
CA SER A 206 -9.24 8.81 4.27
C SER A 206 -9.14 9.70 5.51
N GLU A 207 -9.83 10.85 5.49
CA GLU A 207 -9.87 11.79 6.62
C GLU A 207 -10.41 11.13 7.90
N GLN A 208 -11.41 10.25 7.79
CA GLN A 208 -11.99 9.56 8.95
C GLN A 208 -11.00 8.59 9.59
N VAL A 209 -10.26 7.81 8.78
CA VAL A 209 -9.16 6.96 9.25
C VAL A 209 -8.10 7.81 9.94
N GLY A 210 -7.68 8.90 9.30
CA GLY A 210 -6.70 9.84 9.86
C GLY A 210 -7.12 10.40 11.21
N ARG A 211 -8.41 10.71 11.39
CA ARG A 211 -8.94 11.28 12.62
C ARG A 211 -9.16 10.26 13.74
N LEU A 212 -9.67 9.06 13.42
CA LEU A 212 -10.14 8.11 14.45
C LEU A 212 -9.15 6.97 14.73
N TRP A 213 -8.47 6.46 13.71
CA TRP A 213 -7.64 5.26 13.87
C TRP A 213 -6.13 5.57 13.91
N VAL A 214 -5.67 6.56 13.14
CA VAL A 214 -4.24 6.93 13.14
C VAL A 214 -3.74 7.30 14.53
N PRO A 215 -4.43 8.12 15.36
CA PRO A 215 -3.96 8.40 16.71
C PRO A 215 -3.77 7.13 17.55
N VAL A 216 -4.71 6.19 17.51
CA VAL A 216 -4.63 4.91 18.24
C VAL A 216 -3.43 4.07 17.73
N ILE A 217 -3.27 3.99 16.40
CA ILE A 217 -2.17 3.26 15.76
C ILE A 217 -0.81 3.83 16.18
N GLU A 218 -0.68 5.15 16.21
CA GLU A 218 0.56 5.85 16.59
C GLU A 218 0.87 5.71 18.09
N ASP A 219 -0.12 5.90 18.97
CA ASP A 219 0.02 5.81 20.42
C ASP A 219 0.50 4.42 20.84
N HIS A 220 -0.03 3.37 20.21
CA HIS A 220 0.39 1.99 20.44
C HIS A 220 1.63 1.57 19.63
N ARG A 221 2.19 2.48 18.82
CA ARG A 221 3.38 2.21 17.99
C ARG A 221 3.22 0.92 17.19
N VAL A 222 2.11 0.75 16.48
CA VAL A 222 1.89 -0.38 15.57
C VAL A 222 3.06 -0.49 14.60
N ALA A 223 3.56 -1.70 14.36
CA ALA A 223 4.73 -1.88 13.51
C ALA A 223 4.42 -1.63 12.03
N LEU A 224 3.27 -2.13 11.56
CA LEU A 224 2.92 -2.13 10.13
C LEU A 224 1.42 -1.91 9.96
N VAL A 225 1.05 -1.06 9.02
CA VAL A 225 -0.32 -0.93 8.51
C VAL A 225 -0.33 -1.36 7.06
N LEU A 226 -1.29 -2.22 6.68
CA LEU A 226 -1.49 -2.70 5.32
C LEU A 226 -2.82 -2.21 4.79
N ASN A 227 -2.79 -1.54 3.64
CA ASN A 227 -3.94 -0.97 2.95
C ASN A 227 -4.03 -1.42 1.49
N GLY A 228 -5.20 -1.26 0.88
CA GLY A 228 -5.48 -1.39 -0.56
C GLY A 228 -5.97 -0.07 -1.16
N HIS A 229 -7.04 -0.19 -1.99
CA HIS A 229 -7.82 0.89 -2.57
C HIS A 229 -7.12 1.64 -3.71
N ASP A 230 -5.89 2.08 -3.54
CA ASP A 230 -5.10 2.60 -4.65
C ASP A 230 -4.28 1.48 -5.31
N HIS A 231 -4.54 1.26 -6.60
CA HIS A 231 -3.98 0.15 -7.37
C HIS A 231 -2.52 0.41 -7.74
N ASN A 232 -1.68 0.54 -6.72
CA ASN A 232 -0.24 0.73 -6.84
C ASN A 232 0.45 0.34 -5.52
N TYR A 233 1.75 0.55 -5.44
CA TYR A 233 2.52 0.41 -4.21
C TYR A 233 2.91 1.78 -3.68
N GLN A 234 2.67 2.02 -2.40
CA GLN A 234 3.18 3.19 -1.69
C GLN A 234 3.64 2.80 -0.28
N ARG A 235 4.73 3.39 0.19
CA ARG A 235 5.19 3.22 1.57
C ARG A 235 5.47 4.58 2.20
N PHE A 236 4.91 4.76 3.40
CA PHE A 236 5.10 5.93 4.25
C PHE A 236 5.66 5.49 5.59
N VAL A 237 6.41 6.39 6.23
CA VAL A 237 6.82 6.24 7.63
C VAL A 237 6.38 7.49 8.37
N SER A 238 5.54 7.31 9.39
CA SER A 238 5.07 8.43 10.20
C SER A 238 6.18 8.99 11.09
N PRO A 239 6.02 10.20 11.62
CA PRO A 239 6.94 10.75 12.63
C PRO A 239 7.07 9.86 13.88
N GLY A 240 6.01 9.11 14.24
CA GLY A 240 6.02 8.11 15.32
C GLY A 240 6.72 6.79 14.97
N GLY A 241 7.16 6.64 13.72
CA GLY A 241 7.89 5.48 13.21
C GLY A 241 7.00 4.30 12.81
N VAL A 242 5.69 4.49 12.69
CA VAL A 242 4.77 3.49 12.12
C VAL A 242 4.96 3.42 10.60
N THR A 243 5.06 2.21 10.07
CA THR A 243 5.15 2.01 8.62
C THR A 243 3.78 1.72 8.04
N TYR A 244 3.36 2.51 7.05
CA TYR A 244 2.11 2.33 6.29
C TYR A 244 2.43 1.89 4.88
N VAL A 245 1.76 0.85 4.42
CA VAL A 245 1.95 0.26 3.09
C VAL A 245 0.62 0.16 2.37
N VAL A 246 0.49 0.83 1.25
CA VAL A 246 -0.56 0.57 0.26
C VAL A 246 -0.06 -0.53 -0.67
N THR A 247 -0.78 -1.64 -0.77
CA THR A 247 -0.45 -2.83 -1.57
C THR A 247 -1.62 -3.25 -2.47
N GLY A 248 -2.18 -2.28 -3.20
CA GLY A 248 -3.34 -2.48 -4.09
C GLY A 248 -3.00 -2.93 -5.50
N GLY A 249 -1.78 -3.42 -5.74
CA GLY A 249 -1.35 -3.90 -7.06
C GLY A 249 -1.70 -5.35 -7.37
N GLY A 250 -2.70 -5.95 -6.71
CA GLY A 250 -2.99 -7.38 -6.75
C GLY A 250 -3.57 -7.92 -8.07
N GLY A 251 -4.04 -7.04 -8.98
CA GLY A 251 -4.51 -7.54 -10.28
C GLY A 251 -5.35 -6.58 -11.12
N ARG A 252 -6.01 -5.59 -10.52
CA ARG A 252 -6.84 -4.59 -11.24
C ARG A 252 -5.97 -3.56 -11.96
N ARG A 253 -6.58 -2.76 -12.86
CA ARG A 253 -5.88 -1.71 -13.60
C ARG A 253 -5.15 -0.78 -12.63
N LEU A 254 -3.84 -0.60 -12.84
CA LEU A 254 -3.01 0.25 -12.00
C LEU A 254 -3.37 1.74 -12.12
N TYR A 255 -3.16 2.47 -11.05
CA TYR A 255 -3.33 3.91 -10.96
C TYR A 255 -1.98 4.62 -10.90
N PRO A 256 -1.87 5.82 -11.51
CA PRO A 256 -0.65 6.62 -11.44
C PRO A 256 -0.39 7.08 -9.99
N LEU A 257 0.86 7.41 -9.72
CA LEU A 257 1.24 8.10 -8.48
C LEU A 257 1.21 9.60 -8.74
N ASP A 258 0.65 10.34 -7.78
CA ASP A 258 0.58 11.79 -7.80
C ASP A 258 1.35 12.42 -6.62
N GLY A 259 1.29 13.75 -6.51
CA GLY A 259 1.76 14.49 -5.33
C GLY A 259 0.93 14.13 -4.11
N CYS A 260 1.56 14.14 -2.94
CA CYS A 260 0.85 13.90 -1.68
C CYS A 260 0.06 15.13 -1.24
N ALA A 261 -1.14 14.92 -0.71
CA ALA A 261 -1.91 15.98 -0.06
C ALA A 261 -1.17 16.55 1.16
N GLY A 262 -1.44 17.80 1.51
CA GLY A 262 -0.85 18.43 2.70
C GLY A 262 -1.14 17.65 3.98
N GLY A 263 -0.12 17.50 4.84
CA GLY A 263 -0.24 16.78 6.11
C GLY A 263 0.08 15.28 6.04
N ALA A 264 0.22 14.69 4.85
CA ALA A 264 0.72 13.34 4.73
C ALA A 264 2.22 13.28 5.07
N PRO A 265 2.70 12.19 5.70
CA PRO A 265 4.13 11.94 5.82
C PRO A 265 4.77 11.77 4.44
N GLU A 266 6.09 11.91 4.38
CA GLU A 266 6.81 11.67 3.14
C GLU A 266 6.58 10.24 2.63
N ARG A 267 6.21 10.12 1.34
CA ARG A 267 6.18 8.82 0.66
C ARG A 267 7.62 8.38 0.39
N VAL A 268 8.12 7.43 1.17
CA VAL A 268 9.51 6.95 1.08
C VAL A 268 9.74 5.92 -0.05
N ALA A 269 8.68 5.33 -0.58
CA ALA A 269 8.69 4.50 -1.79
C ALA A 269 7.33 4.55 -2.49
N GLY A 270 7.33 4.41 -3.81
CA GLY A 270 6.10 4.32 -4.60
C GLY A 270 6.37 3.79 -6.01
N LEU A 271 5.54 2.85 -6.47
CA LEU A 271 5.70 2.16 -7.76
C LEU A 271 4.34 1.80 -8.36
N VAL A 272 4.22 1.95 -9.66
CA VAL A 272 3.04 1.57 -10.44
C VAL A 272 3.33 0.23 -11.12
N ARG A 273 3.16 -0.87 -10.35
CA ARG A 273 3.42 -2.25 -10.80
C ARG A 273 2.44 -3.22 -10.13
N HIS A 274 2.08 -4.29 -10.84
CA HIS A 274 1.38 -5.40 -10.21
C HIS A 274 2.33 -6.14 -9.26
N HIS A 275 1.86 -6.42 -8.04
CA HIS A 275 2.70 -6.94 -6.98
C HIS A 275 1.90 -7.58 -5.85
N PHE A 276 2.62 -8.23 -4.98
CA PHE A 276 2.20 -8.56 -3.62
C PHE A 276 3.29 -8.13 -2.62
N THR A 277 2.92 -8.03 -1.36
CA THR A 277 3.83 -7.72 -0.26
C THR A 277 4.06 -8.95 0.60
N ALA A 278 5.30 -9.39 0.73
CA ALA A 278 5.70 -10.47 1.63
C ALA A 278 6.22 -9.87 2.94
N VAL A 279 5.83 -10.46 4.07
CA VAL A 279 6.28 -10.07 5.42
C VAL A 279 6.83 -11.29 6.13
N GLU A 280 8.13 -11.28 6.43
CA GLU A 280 8.77 -12.26 7.31
C GLU A 280 8.85 -11.70 8.73
N VAL A 281 8.30 -12.45 9.69
CA VAL A 281 8.37 -12.12 11.12
C VAL A 281 9.66 -12.72 11.69
N ARG A 282 10.49 -11.88 12.25
CA ARG A 282 11.77 -12.26 12.86
C ARG A 282 11.79 -11.80 14.33
N ASP A 283 12.78 -12.21 15.08
CA ASP A 283 12.91 -11.74 16.46
C ASP A 283 13.08 -10.22 16.50
N GLY A 284 12.07 -9.51 17.04
CA GLY A 284 12.04 -8.05 17.18
C GLY A 284 11.93 -7.25 15.86
N SER A 285 11.60 -7.89 14.73
CA SER A 285 11.50 -7.17 13.45
C SER A 285 10.58 -7.83 12.43
N LEU A 286 10.08 -7.00 11.49
CA LEU A 286 9.43 -7.44 10.26
C LEU A 286 10.34 -7.10 9.08
N ALA A 287 10.65 -8.10 8.25
CA ALA A 287 11.26 -7.89 6.95
C ALA A 287 10.16 -7.85 5.89
N VAL A 288 9.93 -6.69 5.30
CA VAL A 288 8.91 -6.45 4.28
C VAL A 288 9.57 -6.43 2.91
N THR A 289 9.11 -7.26 2.00
CA THR A 289 9.58 -7.33 0.61
C THR A 289 8.40 -7.21 -0.33
N VAL A 290 8.47 -6.29 -1.28
CA VAL A 290 7.47 -6.12 -2.33
C VAL A 290 7.95 -6.79 -3.60
N VAL A 291 7.14 -7.68 -4.15
CA VAL A 291 7.53 -8.54 -5.27
C VAL A 291 6.52 -8.37 -6.41
N ALA A 292 7.04 -8.07 -7.60
CA ALA A 292 6.23 -7.95 -8.80
C ALA A 292 5.72 -9.32 -9.31
N ASP A 293 4.78 -9.29 -10.22
CA ASP A 293 4.21 -10.46 -10.90
C ASP A 293 5.23 -11.25 -11.76
N ASP A 294 6.39 -10.64 -12.06
CA ASP A 294 7.53 -11.25 -12.74
C ASP A 294 8.70 -11.64 -11.80
N ASP A 295 8.43 -11.72 -10.49
CA ASP A 295 9.39 -12.03 -9.42
C ASP A 295 10.44 -10.94 -9.14
N THR A 296 10.39 -9.79 -9.82
CA THR A 296 11.27 -8.66 -9.53
C THR A 296 10.99 -8.12 -8.13
N VAL A 297 12.03 -7.97 -7.32
CA VAL A 297 11.90 -7.29 -6.02
C VAL A 297 11.86 -5.79 -6.26
N LEU A 298 10.75 -5.17 -5.87
CA LEU A 298 10.46 -3.75 -6.08
C LEU A 298 10.91 -2.86 -4.92
N ASP A 299 10.74 -3.34 -3.69
CA ASP A 299 11.16 -2.64 -2.47
C ASP A 299 11.49 -3.62 -1.35
N ARG A 300 12.36 -3.19 -0.43
CA ARG A 300 12.67 -3.92 0.81
C ARG A 300 12.84 -2.95 1.97
N THR A 301 12.27 -3.31 3.11
CA THR A 301 12.49 -2.57 4.35
C THR A 301 12.48 -3.50 5.55
N VAL A 302 13.10 -3.08 6.63
CA VAL A 302 13.08 -3.79 7.92
C VAL A 302 12.52 -2.84 8.97
N ILE A 303 11.42 -3.27 9.60
CA ILE A 303 10.77 -2.56 10.69
C ILE A 303 11.23 -3.21 12.00
N ARG A 304 11.83 -2.45 12.91
CA ARG A 304 12.30 -2.91 14.23
C ARG A 304 11.43 -2.34 15.33
N ARG A 305 11.24 -3.15 16.39
CA ARG A 305 10.57 -2.76 17.63
C ARG A 305 11.39 -3.19 18.85
#